data_891101edb8d62ec50a1401055307301c
#
_entry.id   891101edb8d62ec50a1401055307301c
#
_cell.length_a   1.000
_cell.length_b   1.000
_cell.length_c   1.000
_cell.angle_alpha   90.00
_cell.angle_beta   90.00
_cell.angle_gamma   90.00
#
_symmetry.space_group_name_H-M   'P 1'
#
loop_
_entity.id
_entity.type
_entity.pdbx_description
1 polymer ?
#
loop_
_entity_poly.entity_id
_entity_poly.type
_entity_poly.pdbx_seq_one_letter_code
_entity_poly.pdbx_strand_id
1 'polypeptide(L)'
;MNNNLDFLYVTSGLEVSFRVISKVPAKSIFDWDFGDDKGEVFNGGRHVSYSYETPGFYTVTLHVTNSNGLDITVDKTLVVCDYGHTAL
;
A
#
# COMPACT_ATOMS: atom_id res chain seq x y z
N MET A 1 9.96 19.41 9.31
CA MET A 1 9.90 18.72 9.16
C MET A 1 9.22 18.01 8.29
N ASN A 2 9.47 17.26 7.73
CA ASN A 2 8.85 16.68 6.82
C ASN A 2 8.17 15.57 7.23
N ASN A 3 7.06 15.27 6.84
CA ASN A 3 6.37 14.14 7.11
C ASN A 3 6.39 13.35 5.94
N ASN A 4 7.43 12.78 5.55
CA ASN A 4 7.51 11.99 4.36
C ASN A 4 6.92 10.66 4.63
N LEU A 5 5.69 10.48 4.26
CA LEU A 5 5.04 9.18 4.36
C LEU A 5 5.49 8.33 3.18
N ASP A 6 5.88 7.11 3.43
CA ASP A 6 6.31 6.21 2.38
C ASP A 6 6.04 4.77 2.76
N PHE A 7 5.95 3.91 1.76
CA PHE A 7 5.79 2.48 2.01
C PHE A 7 6.59 1.71 0.96
N LEU A 8 6.92 0.49 1.29
CA LEU A 8 7.60 -0.41 0.38
C LEU A 8 6.62 -1.48 -0.05
N TYR A 9 6.90 -2.13 -1.16
CA TYR A 9 6.09 -3.25 -1.58
C TYR A 9 6.98 -4.34 -2.17
N VAL A 10 6.52 -5.57 -2.05
CA VAL A 10 7.22 -6.72 -2.60
C VAL A 10 6.18 -7.55 -3.34
N THR A 11 6.47 -7.87 -4.59
CA THR A 11 5.54 -8.64 -5.40
C THR A 11 5.94 -10.10 -5.44
N SER A 12 4.96 -10.97 -5.47
CA SER A 12 5.17 -12.40 -5.64
C SER A 12 4.02 -12.88 -6.47
N GLY A 13 4.20 -12.92 -7.79
CA GLY A 13 3.10 -13.20 -8.69
C GLY A 13 2.08 -12.09 -8.59
N LEU A 14 0.84 -12.46 -8.39
CA LEU A 14 -0.23 -11.48 -8.27
C LEU A 14 -0.40 -10.97 -6.84
N GLU A 15 0.35 -11.52 -5.90
CA GLU A 15 0.24 -11.09 -4.53
C GLU A 15 1.30 -10.04 -4.22
N VAL A 16 0.92 -9.02 -3.51
CA VAL A 16 1.85 -7.94 -3.15
C VAL A 16 1.72 -7.69 -1.65
N SER A 17 2.87 -7.56 -1.00
CA SER A 17 2.91 -7.19 0.41
C SER A 17 3.35 -5.74 0.50
N PHE A 18 2.72 -4.98 1.37
CA PHE A 18 3.02 -3.57 1.56
C PHE A 18 3.39 -3.30 3.00
N ARG A 19 4.34 -2.43 3.21
CA ARG A 19 4.77 -2.08 4.56
C ARG A 19 5.12 -0.60 4.64
N VAL A 20 4.55 0.08 5.61
CA VAL A 20 4.85 1.48 5.86
C VAL A 20 6.21 1.57 6.53
N ILE A 21 7.09 2.41 6.00
CA ILE A 21 8.42 2.56 6.55
C ILE A 21 8.63 3.88 7.26
N SER A 22 7.65 4.77 7.20
CA SER A 22 7.77 6.07 7.85
C SER A 22 7.39 5.98 9.31
N LYS A 23 7.92 6.88 10.11
CA LYS A 23 7.48 7.00 11.45
C LYS A 23 6.24 7.83 11.48
N VAL A 24 5.21 7.34 12.10
CA VAL A 24 3.97 8.09 12.26
C VAL A 24 3.53 7.98 13.70
N PRO A 25 2.73 8.91 14.18
CA PRO A 25 2.29 8.87 15.58
C PRO A 25 1.51 7.62 15.90
N ALA A 26 1.57 7.19 17.14
CA ALA A 26 0.78 6.07 17.59
C ALA A 26 -0.69 6.36 17.38
N LYS A 27 -1.46 5.33 17.19
CA LYS A 27 -2.91 5.47 17.01
C LYS A 27 -3.27 6.11 15.68
N SER A 28 -2.38 6.07 14.72
CA SER A 28 -2.71 6.49 13.39
C SER A 28 -3.51 5.39 12.70
N ILE A 29 -4.37 5.80 11.79
CA ILE A 29 -5.20 4.88 11.03
C ILE A 29 -4.63 4.81 9.63
N PHE A 30 -4.45 3.60 9.12
CA PHE A 30 -3.88 3.37 7.80
C PHE A 30 -4.95 2.79 6.88
N ASP A 31 -5.36 3.55 5.88
CA ASP A 31 -6.35 3.10 4.93
C ASP A 31 -5.65 2.86 3.60
N TRP A 32 -5.83 1.71 3.02
CA TRP A 32 -5.16 1.30 1.80
C TRP A 32 -6.18 1.11 0.68
N ASP A 33 -5.85 1.63 -0.50
CA ASP A 33 -6.66 1.43 -1.69
C ASP A 33 -5.71 0.82 -2.71
N PHE A 34 -6.01 -0.37 -3.18
CA PHE A 34 -5.08 -1.12 -4.01
C PHE A 34 -5.22 -0.84 -5.50
N GLY A 35 -6.14 0.04 -5.87
CA GLY A 35 -6.16 0.57 -7.22
C GLY A 35 -6.86 -0.28 -8.28
N ASP A 36 -7.60 -1.30 -7.87
CA ASP A 36 -8.28 -2.15 -8.83
C ASP A 36 -9.81 -2.05 -8.70
N ASP A 37 -10.28 -1.02 -8.00
CA ASP A 37 -11.70 -0.79 -7.80
C ASP A 37 -12.38 -1.87 -6.98
N LYS A 38 -11.65 -2.79 -6.42
CA LYS A 38 -12.24 -3.83 -5.61
C LYS A 38 -11.65 -3.92 -4.24
N GLY A 39 -10.38 -3.60 -4.10
CA GLY A 39 -9.69 -3.84 -2.85
C GLY A 39 -9.41 -2.58 -2.10
N GLU A 40 -10.01 -2.45 -0.94
CA GLU A 40 -9.73 -1.38 -0.02
C GLU A 40 -9.71 -1.96 1.36
N VAL A 41 -8.81 -1.48 2.18
CA VAL A 41 -8.73 -1.91 3.56
C VAL A 41 -8.70 -0.68 4.42
N PHE A 42 -9.69 -0.54 5.31
CA PHE A 42 -9.73 0.59 6.22
C PHE A 42 -9.13 0.17 7.55
N ASN A 43 -8.22 0.97 8.04
CA ASN A 43 -7.54 0.70 9.29
C ASN A 43 -6.81 -0.63 9.24
N GLY A 44 -6.12 -0.87 8.14
CA GLY A 44 -5.44 -2.14 7.93
C GLY A 44 -4.09 -2.25 8.58
N GLY A 45 -3.56 -1.15 9.09
CA GLY A 45 -2.27 -1.20 9.76
C GLY A 45 -1.11 -0.96 8.83
N ARG A 46 0.07 -1.09 9.38
CA ARG A 46 1.30 -0.76 8.68
C ARG A 46 1.76 -1.85 7.70
N HIS A 47 1.18 -3.00 7.77
CA HIS A 47 1.62 -4.12 6.95
C HIS A 47 0.37 -4.84 6.43
N VAL A 48 0.18 -4.85 5.13
CA VAL A 48 -0.97 -5.50 4.52
C VAL A 48 -0.50 -6.26 3.29
N SER A 49 -1.29 -7.22 2.86
CA SER A 49 -1.05 -7.97 1.64
C SER A 49 -2.32 -7.96 0.81
N TYR A 50 -2.16 -7.97 -0.49
CA TYR A 50 -3.31 -7.98 -1.38
C TYR A 50 -2.99 -8.83 -2.61
N SER A 51 -3.94 -9.60 -3.07
CA SER A 51 -3.80 -10.43 -4.26
C SER A 51 -4.64 -9.84 -5.37
N TYR A 52 -4.00 -9.43 -6.45
CA TYR A 52 -4.70 -8.88 -7.61
C TYR A 52 -5.25 -10.02 -8.46
N GLU A 53 -6.31 -9.79 -9.18
CA GLU A 53 -6.91 -10.84 -10.00
C GLU A 53 -6.24 -10.95 -11.35
N THR A 54 -5.67 -9.89 -11.84
CA THR A 54 -5.03 -9.88 -13.15
C THR A 54 -3.75 -9.08 -13.11
N PRO A 55 -2.81 -9.35 -13.99
CA PRO A 55 -1.61 -8.54 -14.06
C PRO A 55 -1.92 -7.16 -14.60
N GLY A 56 -1.06 -6.22 -14.36
CA GLY A 56 -1.24 -4.86 -14.86
C GLY A 56 -0.52 -3.84 -14.02
N PHE A 57 -0.86 -2.58 -14.26
CA PHE A 57 -0.33 -1.49 -13.49
C PHE A 57 -1.42 -1.06 -12.50
N TYR A 58 -1.05 -0.90 -11.27
CA TYR A 58 -2.02 -0.52 -10.22
C TYR A 58 -1.43 0.61 -9.40
N THR A 59 -2.23 1.63 -9.14
CA THR A 59 -1.81 2.72 -8.28
C THR A 59 -2.37 2.47 -6.89
N VAL A 60 -1.49 2.24 -5.94
CA VAL A 60 -1.86 1.96 -4.56
C VAL A 60 -1.75 3.25 -3.78
N THR A 61 -2.79 3.58 -3.05
CA THR A 61 -2.86 4.79 -2.26
C THR A 61 -2.93 4.45 -0.79
N LEU A 62 -2.10 5.07 -0.01
CA LEU A 62 -2.11 4.93 1.45
C LEU A 62 -2.52 6.27 2.04
N HIS A 63 -3.53 6.27 2.87
CA HIS A 63 -4.03 7.47 3.53
C HIS A 63 -3.89 7.25 5.02
N VAL A 64 -3.18 8.13 5.70
CA VAL A 64 -2.93 8.01 7.13
C VAL A 64 -3.54 9.20 7.85
N THR A 65 -4.36 8.92 8.84
CA THR A 65 -5.02 9.94 9.62
C THR A 65 -4.93 9.63 11.10
N ASN A 66 -5.15 10.61 11.92
CA ASN A 66 -5.31 10.37 13.36
C ASN A 66 -6.22 11.44 13.96
N SER A 67 -6.52 11.32 15.23
CA SER A 67 -7.46 12.23 15.88
C SER A 67 -6.85 13.60 16.14
N ASN A 68 -5.56 13.77 15.96
CA ASN A 68 -4.92 15.03 16.21
C ASN A 68 -4.73 15.85 14.94
N GLY A 69 -5.39 15.48 13.86
CA GLY A 69 -5.35 16.28 12.65
C GLY A 69 -4.36 15.80 11.60
N LEU A 70 -3.68 14.71 11.82
CA LEU A 70 -2.80 14.17 10.80
C LEU A 70 -3.65 13.70 9.62
N ASP A 71 -3.22 14.03 8.42
CA ASP A 71 -3.94 13.65 7.21
C ASP A 71 -2.94 13.70 6.08
N ILE A 72 -2.36 12.55 5.74
CA ILE A 72 -1.33 12.47 4.73
C ILE A 72 -1.68 11.36 3.76
N THR A 73 -1.45 11.58 2.49
CA THR A 73 -1.72 10.59 1.47
C THR A 73 -0.48 10.42 0.59
N VAL A 74 -0.18 9.18 0.23
CA VAL A 74 0.89 8.89 -0.70
C VAL A 74 0.41 7.79 -1.62
N ASP A 75 0.83 7.83 -2.89
CA ASP A 75 0.48 6.74 -3.78
C ASP A 75 1.71 6.32 -4.58
N LYS A 76 1.68 5.09 -5.06
CA LYS A 76 2.72 4.54 -5.91
C LYS A 76 2.08 3.64 -6.93
N THR A 77 2.59 3.69 -8.15
CA THR A 77 2.12 2.79 -9.21
C THR A 77 3.11 1.64 -9.33
N LEU A 78 2.58 0.44 -9.31
CA LEU A 78 3.42 -0.74 -9.40
C LEU A 78 2.96 -1.63 -10.54
N VAL A 79 3.83 -2.53 -10.96
CA VAL A 79 3.55 -3.48 -12.00
C VAL A 79 3.38 -4.84 -11.36
N VAL A 80 2.29 -5.52 -11.65
CA VAL A 80 2.01 -6.83 -11.10
C VAL A 80 1.95 -7.81 -12.26
N CYS A 81 2.68 -8.90 -12.15
CA CYS A 81 2.72 -9.95 -13.15
C CYS A 81 2.27 -11.26 -12.55
N ASP A 82 1.70 -12.11 -13.37
CA ASP A 82 1.19 -13.35 -12.81
C ASP A 82 2.20 -14.47 -12.80
N TYR A 83 3.48 -14.27 -13.22
CA TYR A 83 4.43 -15.30 -13.05
C TYR A 83 5.41 -14.73 -12.09
N GLY A 84 5.34 -14.96 -10.99
CA GLY A 84 6.09 -14.60 -9.92
C GLY A 84 7.42 -14.07 -10.19
N HIS A 85 8.34 -14.78 -10.63
CA HIS A 85 9.57 -14.24 -10.91
C HIS A 85 9.99 -14.85 -12.13
N THR A 86 10.85 -14.27 -12.80
CA THR A 86 11.21 -14.72 -13.94
C THR A 86 12.24 -15.42 -13.89
N ALA A 87 12.27 -16.38 -14.02
CA ALA A 87 13.26 -17.05 -14.01
C ALA A 87 13.98 -16.89 -15.09
N LEU A 88 14.01 -16.78 -15.81
CA LEU A 88 14.70 -16.66 -16.88
C LEU A 88 15.66 -16.78 -16.94
#